data_451bd9b2e87bc17a6b920accb2339c23
#
_entry.id   451bd9b2e87bc17a6b920accb2339c23
#
_cell.length_a   1.000
_cell.length_b   1.000
_cell.length_c   1.000
_cell.angle_alpha   90.00
_cell.angle_beta   90.00
_cell.angle_gamma   90.00
#
_symmetry.space_group_name_H-M   'P 1'
#
loop_
_entity.id
_entity.type
_entity.pdbx_description
1 polymer ?
#
loop_
_entity_poly.entity_id
_entity_poly.type
_entity_poly.pdbx_seq_one_letter_code
_entity_poly.pdbx_strand_id
1 'polypeptide(L)'
;MATVTSGVFPVFDIKFKVGTKGRSSAEADMVIIKEMETFSIAIDTNVEEWTPMETEGWVRRLATGKGFGITLNGKRHVGDPGNDYVANTAWKSGLDCSSKAEIEFPDGSKLVFDCIVSVSAPNGGDSTAVSALECELQSDGKPTYTPATSGE
;
A
#
# COMPACT_ATOMS: atom_id res chain seq x y z
N MET A 1 2.19 -9.81 18.42
CA MET A 1 2.31 -8.36 18.50
C MET A 1 1.17 -7.79 19.33
N ALA A 2 1.49 -6.87 20.21
CA ALA A 2 0.45 -6.25 21.03
C ALA A 2 -0.40 -5.31 20.17
N THR A 3 -1.71 -5.34 20.38
CA THR A 3 -2.63 -4.43 19.69
C THR A 3 -2.62 -3.08 20.39
N VAL A 4 -2.49 -2.02 19.60
CA VAL A 4 -2.50 -0.66 20.12
C VAL A 4 -3.95 -0.19 20.22
N THR A 5 -4.40 0.12 21.43
CA THR A 5 -5.76 0.60 21.67
C THR A 5 -5.81 2.10 21.93
N SER A 6 -4.65 2.70 22.25
CA SER A 6 -4.56 4.13 22.53
C SER A 6 -3.12 4.57 22.37
N GLY A 7 -2.91 5.78 21.91
CA GLY A 7 -1.59 6.37 21.76
C GLY A 7 -0.99 6.16 20.38
N VAL A 8 0.28 6.47 20.27
CA VAL A 8 1.02 6.36 19.01
C VAL A 8 1.77 5.04 18.95
N PHE A 9 2.20 4.68 17.75
CA PHE A 9 2.93 3.44 17.56
C PHE A 9 4.08 3.64 16.58
N PRO A 10 5.11 2.80 16.65
CA PRO A 10 6.20 2.90 15.68
C PRO A 10 5.80 2.27 14.34
N VAL A 11 6.36 2.81 13.27
CA VAL A 11 6.03 2.33 11.92
C VAL A 11 6.43 0.87 11.72
N PHE A 12 7.45 0.39 12.42
CA PHE A 12 7.90 -0.99 12.22
C PHE A 12 6.88 -2.04 12.67
N ASP A 13 5.83 -1.64 13.39
CA ASP A 13 4.74 -2.56 13.75
C ASP A 13 3.74 -2.78 12.63
N ILE A 14 3.82 -2.00 11.55
CA ILE A 14 2.95 -2.15 10.39
C ILE A 14 3.49 -3.28 9.51
N LYS A 15 2.62 -4.17 9.06
CA LYS A 15 3.01 -5.29 8.22
C LYS A 15 2.50 -5.10 6.80
N PHE A 16 3.37 -5.37 5.82
CA PHE A 16 3.06 -5.23 4.41
C PHE A 16 3.11 -6.60 3.75
N LYS A 17 2.03 -6.97 3.08
CA LYS A 17 1.93 -8.26 2.40
C LYS A 17 1.56 -8.06 0.95
N VAL A 18 2.00 -8.96 0.10
CA VAL A 18 1.64 -8.97 -1.31
C VAL A 18 1.22 -10.38 -1.70
N GLY A 19 0.24 -10.46 -2.61
CA GLY A 19 -0.23 -11.74 -3.11
C GLY A 19 0.62 -12.22 -4.28
N THR A 20 1.27 -13.36 -4.12
CA THR A 20 2.20 -13.88 -5.12
C THR A 20 1.51 -14.46 -6.35
N LYS A 21 0.19 -14.61 -6.33
CA LYS A 21 -0.58 -15.08 -7.48
C LYS A 21 -1.36 -13.95 -8.17
N GLY A 22 -0.91 -12.71 -7.99
CA GLY A 22 -1.57 -11.56 -8.57
C GLY A 22 -2.94 -11.31 -7.93
N ARG A 23 -3.87 -10.81 -8.71
CA ARG A 23 -5.21 -10.48 -8.19
C ARG A 23 -6.03 -11.69 -7.77
N SER A 24 -5.68 -12.87 -8.22
CA SER A 24 -6.37 -14.09 -7.82
C SER A 24 -5.84 -14.67 -6.52
N SER A 25 -4.94 -13.95 -5.85
CA SER A 25 -4.35 -14.40 -4.59
C SER A 25 -5.41 -14.55 -3.51
N ALA A 26 -5.42 -15.71 -2.85
CA ALA A 26 -6.21 -15.93 -1.65
C ALA A 26 -5.39 -15.47 -0.44
N GLU A 27 -6.01 -15.46 0.74
CA GLU A 27 -5.29 -15.05 1.94
C GLU A 27 -4.04 -15.89 2.20
N ALA A 28 -4.09 -17.17 1.85
CA ALA A 28 -2.94 -18.05 2.01
C ALA A 28 -1.78 -17.71 1.08
N ASP A 29 -2.05 -16.97 0.00
CA ASP A 29 -1.01 -16.56 -0.95
C ASP A 29 -0.35 -15.23 -0.55
N MET A 30 -0.85 -14.57 0.48
CA MET A 30 -0.32 -13.29 0.93
C MET A 30 0.92 -13.54 1.77
N VAL A 31 2.02 -12.91 1.37
CA VAL A 31 3.31 -13.07 2.04
C VAL A 31 3.87 -11.72 2.41
N ILE A 32 4.61 -11.68 3.52
CA ILE A 32 5.23 -10.45 4.00
C ILE A 32 6.38 -10.06 3.08
N ILE A 33 6.49 -8.76 2.78
CA ILE A 33 7.64 -8.22 2.06
C ILE A 33 8.68 -7.84 3.11
N LYS A 34 9.79 -8.58 3.15
CA LYS A 34 10.85 -8.33 4.13
C LYS A 34 11.72 -7.14 3.73
N GLU A 35 12.42 -6.60 4.69
CA GLU A 35 13.45 -5.55 4.55
C GLU A 35 12.94 -4.21 4.08
N MET A 36 11.66 -3.91 4.28
CA MET A 36 11.13 -2.58 4.00
C MET A 36 11.49 -1.65 5.16
N GLU A 37 11.92 -0.43 4.82
CA GLU A 37 12.42 0.53 5.80
C GLU A 37 11.55 1.77 5.92
N THR A 38 10.93 2.20 4.82
CA THR A 38 10.08 3.38 4.84
C THR A 38 8.75 3.10 4.18
N PHE A 39 7.73 3.79 4.64
CA PHE A 39 6.37 3.59 4.20
C PHE A 39 5.64 4.92 4.19
N SER A 40 4.90 5.18 3.13
CA SER A 40 4.00 6.33 3.10
C SER A 40 2.76 6.02 2.30
N ILE A 41 1.64 6.62 2.71
CA ILE A 41 0.37 6.55 1.98
C ILE A 41 0.03 7.96 1.53
N ALA A 42 -0.33 8.08 0.24
CA ALA A 42 -0.82 9.32 -0.31
C ALA A 42 -2.21 9.07 -0.88
N ILE A 43 -3.22 9.71 -0.30
CA ILE A 43 -4.60 9.55 -0.74
C ILE A 43 -4.99 10.79 -1.54
N ASP A 44 -5.44 10.56 -2.77
CA ASP A 44 -5.97 11.62 -3.64
C ASP A 44 -7.48 11.61 -3.59
N THR A 45 -8.05 12.78 -3.34
CA THR A 45 -9.51 12.94 -3.33
C THR A 45 -9.87 13.92 -4.42
N ASN A 46 -10.75 13.50 -5.34
CA ASN A 46 -11.29 14.41 -6.34
C ASN A 46 -12.49 15.12 -5.72
N VAL A 47 -12.42 16.44 -5.63
CA VAL A 47 -13.48 17.26 -5.03
C VAL A 47 -14.06 18.14 -6.13
N GLU A 48 -15.38 18.04 -6.34
CA GLU A 48 -16.08 18.91 -7.25
C GLU A 48 -16.67 20.07 -6.48
N GLU A 49 -16.68 21.25 -7.11
CA GLU A 49 -17.16 22.47 -6.48
C GLU A 49 -18.24 23.10 -7.34
N TRP A 50 -19.23 23.69 -6.68
CA TRP A 50 -20.24 24.46 -7.38
C TRP A 50 -20.82 25.50 -6.41
N THR A 51 -21.45 26.54 -6.99
CA THR A 51 -22.00 27.62 -6.17
C THR A 51 -23.48 27.79 -6.51
N PRO A 52 -24.36 27.20 -5.73
CA PRO A 52 -25.80 27.33 -6.00
C PRO A 52 -26.31 28.71 -5.60
N MET A 53 -27.48 29.09 -6.14
CA MET A 53 -28.07 30.40 -5.90
C MET A 53 -28.44 30.58 -4.41
N GLU A 54 -28.96 29.53 -3.79
CA GLU A 54 -29.45 29.62 -2.40
C GLU A 54 -28.36 29.77 -1.36
N THR A 55 -27.09 29.56 -1.74
CA THR A 55 -25.99 29.74 -0.77
C THR A 55 -25.36 31.13 -0.82
N GLU A 56 -25.96 32.04 -1.61
CA GLU A 56 -25.54 33.45 -1.67
C GLU A 56 -24.04 33.63 -1.97
N GLY A 57 -23.54 32.82 -2.90
CA GLY A 57 -22.14 32.92 -3.32
C GLY A 57 -21.18 32.03 -2.58
N TRP A 58 -21.64 31.29 -1.59
CA TRP A 58 -20.78 30.35 -0.89
C TRP A 58 -20.66 29.04 -1.65
N VAL A 59 -19.43 28.59 -1.84
CA VAL A 59 -19.14 27.39 -2.62
C VAL A 59 -19.52 26.13 -1.84
N ARG A 60 -20.08 25.16 -2.55
CA ARG A 60 -20.29 23.82 -1.99
C ARG A 60 -19.32 22.84 -2.63
N ARG A 61 -19.00 21.78 -1.90
CA ARG A 61 -18.05 20.77 -2.36
C ARG A 61 -18.55 19.35 -2.08
N LEU A 62 -18.17 18.44 -2.98
CA LEU A 62 -18.49 17.03 -2.83
C LEU A 62 -17.29 16.21 -3.29
N ALA A 63 -16.89 15.25 -2.47
CA ALA A 63 -15.84 14.32 -2.85
C ALA A 63 -16.44 13.26 -3.78
N THR A 64 -15.96 13.22 -5.03
CA THR A 64 -16.54 12.37 -6.06
C THR A 64 -15.66 11.20 -6.46
N GLY A 65 -14.41 11.18 -6.02
CA GLY A 65 -13.53 10.09 -6.38
C GLY A 65 -12.34 10.02 -5.46
N LYS A 66 -11.74 8.84 -5.36
CA LYS A 66 -10.56 8.63 -4.54
C LYS A 66 -9.64 7.61 -5.18
N GLY A 67 -8.35 7.80 -4.94
CA GLY A 67 -7.33 6.83 -5.25
C GLY A 67 -6.23 6.98 -4.23
N PHE A 68 -5.34 6.01 -4.16
CA PHE A 68 -4.20 6.15 -3.26
C PHE A 68 -3.00 5.39 -3.80
N GLY A 69 -1.84 5.77 -3.30
CA GLY A 69 -0.59 5.08 -3.59
C GLY A 69 0.15 4.83 -2.30
N ILE A 70 0.84 3.71 -2.25
CA ILE A 70 1.65 3.34 -1.10
C ILE A 70 3.08 3.18 -1.59
N THR A 71 3.99 3.95 -1.00
CA THR A 71 5.40 3.89 -1.34
C THR A 71 6.14 3.08 -0.29
N LEU A 72 6.86 2.06 -0.73
CA LEU A 72 7.68 1.21 0.11
C LEU A 72 9.11 1.24 -0.39
N ASN A 73 10.02 1.61 0.48
CA ASN A 73 11.45 1.61 0.16
C ASN A 73 12.18 0.78 1.19
N GLY A 74 13.11 -0.04 0.74
CA GLY A 74 13.88 -0.89 1.64
C GLY A 74 15.04 -1.54 0.92
N LYS A 75 15.35 -2.77 1.33
CA LYS A 75 16.49 -3.52 0.81
C LYS A 75 16.04 -4.76 0.04
N ARG A 76 16.85 -5.16 -0.93
CA ARG A 76 16.60 -6.36 -1.71
C ARG A 76 17.01 -7.59 -0.90
N HIS A 77 16.09 -8.49 -0.67
CA HIS A 77 16.33 -9.73 0.07
C HIS A 77 16.04 -10.93 -0.82
N VAL A 78 17.08 -11.51 -1.39
CA VAL A 78 16.94 -12.67 -2.27
C VAL A 78 16.50 -13.87 -1.44
N GLY A 79 15.48 -14.58 -1.92
CA GLY A 79 14.96 -15.76 -1.23
C GLY A 79 13.70 -15.51 -0.43
N ASP A 80 13.36 -14.25 -0.17
CA ASP A 80 12.09 -13.94 0.49
C ASP A 80 10.98 -13.89 -0.56
N PRO A 81 9.89 -14.69 -0.41
CA PRO A 81 8.86 -14.74 -1.44
C PRO A 81 8.27 -13.37 -1.81
N GLY A 82 7.96 -12.55 -0.81
CA GLY A 82 7.37 -11.23 -1.07
C GLY A 82 8.34 -10.27 -1.74
N ASN A 83 9.57 -10.22 -1.22
CA ASN A 83 10.61 -9.36 -1.78
C ASN A 83 10.95 -9.78 -3.20
N ASP A 84 11.10 -11.09 -3.44
CA ASP A 84 11.38 -11.63 -4.77
C ASP A 84 10.24 -11.32 -5.75
N TYR A 85 9.01 -11.46 -5.31
CA TYR A 85 7.86 -11.19 -6.17
C TYR A 85 7.83 -9.73 -6.61
N VAL A 86 8.03 -8.81 -5.68
CA VAL A 86 8.02 -7.37 -5.99
C VAL A 86 9.18 -7.05 -6.94
N ALA A 87 10.38 -7.53 -6.65
CA ALA A 87 11.54 -7.23 -7.47
C ALA A 87 11.38 -7.76 -8.91
N ASN A 88 10.82 -8.96 -9.04
CA ASN A 88 10.63 -9.57 -10.36
C ASN A 88 9.55 -8.85 -11.17
N THR A 89 8.61 -8.19 -10.51
CA THR A 89 7.57 -7.43 -11.19
C THR A 89 8.13 -6.21 -11.93
N ALA A 90 9.34 -5.77 -11.56
CA ALA A 90 9.97 -4.62 -12.23
C ALA A 90 10.11 -4.81 -13.76
N TRP A 91 10.23 -6.06 -14.19
CA TRP A 91 10.47 -6.39 -15.59
C TRP A 91 9.22 -6.83 -16.33
N LYS A 92 8.08 -6.71 -15.70
CA LYS A 92 6.78 -7.09 -16.28
C LYS A 92 6.00 -5.84 -16.68
N SER A 93 4.97 -6.03 -17.48
CA SER A 93 4.12 -4.93 -17.92
C SER A 93 2.67 -5.39 -18.05
N GLY A 94 1.77 -4.41 -18.19
CA GLY A 94 0.36 -4.69 -18.37
C GLY A 94 -0.24 -5.41 -17.18
N LEU A 95 -1.05 -6.40 -17.44
CA LEU A 95 -1.76 -7.12 -16.38
C LEU A 95 -0.83 -7.93 -15.47
N ASP A 96 0.39 -8.19 -15.91
CA ASP A 96 1.35 -8.91 -15.08
C ASP A 96 1.84 -8.09 -13.89
N CYS A 97 1.62 -6.78 -13.93
CA CYS A 97 1.93 -5.89 -12.80
C CYS A 97 0.76 -5.78 -11.81
N SER A 98 -0.39 -6.35 -12.15
CA SER A 98 -1.56 -6.30 -11.28
C SER A 98 -1.42 -7.31 -10.16
N SER A 99 -1.71 -6.88 -8.94
CA SER A 99 -1.56 -7.73 -7.77
C SER A 99 -2.56 -7.35 -6.70
N LYS A 100 -2.48 -8.02 -5.57
CA LYS A 100 -3.27 -7.72 -4.40
C LYS A 100 -2.31 -7.49 -3.24
N ALA A 101 -2.59 -6.50 -2.44
CA ALA A 101 -1.75 -6.18 -1.30
C ALA A 101 -2.60 -6.07 -0.04
N GLU A 102 -1.96 -6.30 1.09
CA GLU A 102 -2.61 -6.19 2.39
C GLU A 102 -1.68 -5.46 3.35
N ILE A 103 -2.24 -4.54 4.12
CA ILE A 103 -1.49 -3.85 5.16
C ILE A 103 -2.21 -4.09 6.47
N GLU A 104 -1.46 -4.55 7.47
CA GLU A 104 -1.98 -4.73 8.82
C GLU A 104 -1.41 -3.65 9.72
N PHE A 105 -2.29 -2.95 10.42
CA PHE A 105 -1.90 -1.86 11.32
C PHE A 105 -1.89 -2.36 12.76
N PRO A 106 -1.09 -1.71 13.64
CA PRO A 106 -0.95 -2.18 15.02
C PRO A 106 -2.23 -2.11 15.85
N ASP A 107 -3.22 -1.31 15.42
CA ASP A 107 -4.50 -1.22 16.12
C ASP A 107 -5.44 -2.37 15.75
N GLY A 108 -5.02 -3.26 14.87
CA GLY A 108 -5.83 -4.39 14.43
C GLY A 108 -6.60 -4.15 13.14
N SER A 109 -6.55 -2.93 12.61
CA SER A 109 -7.22 -2.66 11.34
C SER A 109 -6.41 -3.23 10.17
N LYS A 110 -7.10 -3.51 9.08
CA LYS A 110 -6.48 -4.07 7.88
C LYS A 110 -6.99 -3.34 6.65
N LEU A 111 -6.11 -3.21 5.67
CA LEU A 111 -6.45 -2.66 4.37
C LEU A 111 -6.04 -3.69 3.32
N VAL A 112 -7.01 -4.19 2.56
CA VAL A 112 -6.77 -5.13 1.46
C VAL A 112 -7.23 -4.46 0.18
N PHE A 113 -6.37 -4.44 -0.82
CA PHE A 113 -6.71 -3.74 -2.06
C PHE A 113 -6.02 -4.37 -3.27
N ASP A 114 -6.65 -4.22 -4.42
CA ASP A 114 -6.02 -4.54 -5.69
C ASP A 114 -5.12 -3.38 -6.07
N CYS A 115 -3.97 -3.67 -6.65
CA CYS A 115 -2.99 -2.64 -6.95
C CYS A 115 -2.19 -2.97 -8.20
N ILE A 116 -1.54 -1.93 -8.71
CA ILE A 116 -0.50 -2.09 -9.72
C ILE A 116 0.83 -1.93 -8.99
N VAL A 117 1.70 -2.92 -9.11
CA VAL A 117 3.02 -2.87 -8.50
C VAL A 117 3.96 -2.16 -9.47
N SER A 118 4.40 -0.98 -9.08
CA SER A 118 5.32 -0.17 -9.87
C SER A 118 6.67 -0.15 -9.15
N VAL A 119 7.64 -0.87 -9.69
CA VAL A 119 8.96 -0.96 -9.06
C VAL A 119 9.88 0.05 -9.70
N SER A 120 10.37 1.01 -8.90
CA SER A 120 11.27 2.04 -9.38
C SER A 120 12.74 1.61 -9.31
N ALA A 121 13.08 0.75 -8.34
CA ALA A 121 14.45 0.27 -8.20
C ALA A 121 14.45 -1.16 -7.65
N PRO A 122 14.62 -2.16 -8.52
CA PRO A 122 14.71 -3.55 -8.04
C PRO A 122 16.07 -3.88 -7.44
N ASN A 123 17.05 -3.05 -7.69
CA ASN A 123 18.40 -3.13 -7.15
C ASN A 123 19.03 -1.75 -7.28
N GLY A 124 20.04 -1.49 -6.52
CA GLY A 124 20.78 -0.24 -6.68
C GLY A 124 21.49 0.19 -5.42
N GLY A 125 22.34 1.17 -5.56
CA GLY A 125 23.10 1.77 -4.48
C GLY A 125 24.58 1.87 -4.82
N ASP A 126 25.33 2.47 -3.88
CA ASP A 126 26.78 2.57 -4.01
C ASP A 126 27.42 1.19 -3.78
N SER A 127 28.68 1.04 -4.20
CA SER A 127 29.37 -0.26 -4.14
C SER A 127 29.44 -0.82 -2.72
N THR A 128 29.45 0.03 -1.71
CA THR A 128 29.53 -0.38 -0.32
C THR A 128 28.17 -0.41 0.38
N ALA A 129 27.09 -0.08 -0.34
CA ALA A 129 25.75 -0.08 0.21
C ALA A 129 25.09 -1.45 0.02
N VAL A 130 24.03 -1.67 0.79
CA VAL A 130 23.16 -2.83 0.59
C VAL A 130 22.19 -2.49 -0.53
N SER A 131 22.00 -3.44 -1.45
CA SER A 131 21.15 -3.18 -2.63
C SER A 131 19.73 -2.83 -2.23
N ALA A 132 19.19 -1.79 -2.85
CA ALA A 132 17.87 -1.27 -2.52
C ALA A 132 16.75 -1.98 -3.29
N LEU A 133 15.55 -1.94 -2.70
CA LEU A 133 14.32 -2.31 -3.39
C LEU A 133 13.30 -1.20 -3.11
N GLU A 134 12.86 -0.52 -4.16
CA GLU A 134 11.92 0.60 -4.03
C GLU A 134 10.75 0.38 -4.96
N CYS A 135 9.54 0.53 -4.43
CA CYS A 135 8.35 0.32 -5.23
C CYS A 135 7.20 1.20 -4.74
N GLU A 136 6.18 1.29 -5.59
CA GLU A 136 4.93 1.94 -5.24
C GLU A 136 3.79 0.99 -5.59
N LEU A 137 2.83 0.89 -4.68
CA LEU A 137 1.61 0.10 -4.90
C LEU A 137 0.49 1.10 -5.17
N GLN A 138 0.05 1.18 -6.43
CA GLN A 138 -0.98 2.12 -6.83
C GLN A 138 -2.33 1.42 -6.80
N SER A 139 -3.30 2.00 -6.13
CA SER A 139 -4.61 1.38 -5.96
C SER A 139 -5.34 1.24 -7.30
N ASP A 140 -6.06 0.15 -7.43
CA ASP A 140 -6.89 -0.09 -8.61
C ASP A 140 -8.26 -0.55 -8.13
N GLY A 141 -9.15 0.41 -7.95
CA GLY A 141 -10.48 0.17 -7.45
C GLY A 141 -10.62 0.46 -5.97
N LYS A 142 -11.76 0.07 -5.42
CA LYS A 142 -12.08 0.36 -4.03
C LYS A 142 -11.39 -0.64 -3.10
N PRO A 143 -10.69 -0.18 -2.07
CA PRO A 143 -10.08 -1.09 -1.10
C PRO A 143 -11.13 -1.64 -0.14
N THR A 144 -10.80 -2.76 0.49
CA THR A 144 -11.57 -3.30 1.60
C THR A 144 -10.86 -2.90 2.89
N TYR A 145 -11.47 -2.01 3.64
CA TYR A 145 -10.93 -1.58 4.93
C TYR A 145 -11.71 -2.27 6.04
N THR A 146 -10.99 -2.98 6.89
CA THR A 146 -11.58 -3.63 8.05
C THR A 146 -11.11 -2.85 9.28
N PRO A 147 -12.00 -2.10 9.94
CA PRO A 147 -11.58 -1.31 11.11
C PRO A 147 -11.19 -2.22 12.27
N ALA A 148 -10.45 -1.65 13.21
CA ALA A 148 -10.09 -2.35 14.42
C ALA A 148 -11.34 -2.73 15.19
N THR A 149 -11.35 -3.96 15.73
CA THR A 149 -12.44 -4.34 16.61
C THR A 149 -12.29 -3.59 17.92
N SER A 150 -13.39 -2.98 18.37
CA SER A 150 -13.36 -2.26 19.63
C SER A 150 -13.09 -3.23 20.77
N GLY A 151 -12.14 -2.84 21.59
CA GLY A 151 -11.56 -3.57 22.68
C GLY A 151 -12.39 -4.55 23.48
N GLU A 152 -12.72 -5.59 22.89
CA GLU A 152 -13.18 -6.73 23.67
C GLU A 152 -12.00 -7.50 24.19
#